data_1ee6819637f6468665573593872c0cc8
#
_entry.id   1ee6819637f6468665573593872c0cc8
#
_cell.length_a   1.000
_cell.length_b   1.000
_cell.length_c   1.000
_cell.angle_alpha   90.00
_cell.angle_beta   90.00
_cell.angle_gamma   90.00
#
_symmetry.space_group_name_H-M   'P 1'
#
loop_
_entity.id
_entity.type
_entity.pdbx_description
1 polymer ?
#
loop_
_entity_poly.entity_id
_entity_poly.type
_entity_poly.pdbx_seq_one_letter_code
_entity_poly.pdbx_strand_id
1 'polypeptide(L)'
;MKNIALHWKILIAMLLGVVWAILSGKFGFNDFTKDWIDPFGTIFINCLKFIAVPLVMFSIISGVAGLGDPSKLGRMGAKTLGLYLITTVFSITVGLGMVNLFKPGEQTVKDAQFSNRLKYEIWAVDNGIPIKDGKNFLAEASDAEIKRIRTEMDSELASADFQKMIAKNEQAQANKEKGPLQPLVDMVPQNIVISMGDGKLMLQVIFFALFFGISLALIPGEKSKLVQNFFEGLNDVFIKMVHIVMKAAPFFVFCLMAGVLAKSASNMEELFDMFIKLGYYSLVVVSGLFLMLFGFYPMLLKVFGVKISYREFFRGMSPAQFLAFSTSSSAATLPVTIECANENLKIPEEATDFVLPIGATVNMDGTSLYQAVAVIFLAQFHGVDLSLMQQLGIVGTATLASIGAAAVPSAGLIMLMIVLDSIGLNPIWVAIVLPVDRILDMCRTVINVTSDATVSAIVAKSEKMF
;
A
#
# COMPACT_ATOMS: atom_id res chain seq x y z
N MET A 1 -31.68 -1.41 -14.29
CA MET A 1 -30.48 -1.06 -13.48
C MET A 1 -30.25 0.46 -13.27
N LYS A 2 -31.22 1.33 -13.60
CA LYS A 2 -31.05 2.80 -13.48
C LYS A 2 -30.95 3.35 -12.03
N ASN A 3 -31.35 2.60 -11.03
CA ASN A 3 -31.45 3.08 -9.64
C ASN A 3 -30.46 2.49 -8.64
N ILE A 4 -29.44 1.73 -9.11
CA ILE A 4 -28.42 1.16 -8.22
C ILE A 4 -27.27 2.15 -8.07
N ALA A 5 -26.90 2.50 -6.84
CA ALA A 5 -25.77 3.39 -6.56
C ALA A 5 -24.45 2.83 -7.12
N LEU A 6 -23.51 3.70 -7.48
CA LEU A 6 -22.26 3.33 -8.18
C LEU A 6 -21.46 2.27 -7.43
N HIS A 7 -21.33 2.40 -6.10
CA HIS A 7 -20.59 1.44 -5.28
C HIS A 7 -21.18 -0.01 -5.36
N TRP A 8 -22.49 -0.16 -5.44
CA TRP A 8 -23.09 -1.48 -5.65
C TRP A 8 -22.81 -2.04 -7.03
N LYS A 9 -22.79 -1.17 -8.07
CA LYS A 9 -22.44 -1.61 -9.42
C LYS A 9 -20.98 -2.08 -9.48
N ILE A 10 -20.07 -1.37 -8.81
CA ILE A 10 -18.65 -1.75 -8.72
C ILE A 10 -18.50 -3.07 -7.97
N LEU A 11 -19.17 -3.24 -6.82
CA LEU A 11 -19.13 -4.50 -6.05
C LEU A 11 -19.65 -5.70 -6.86
N ILE A 12 -20.80 -5.54 -7.55
CA ILE A 12 -21.35 -6.59 -8.41
C ILE A 12 -20.38 -6.93 -9.55
N ALA A 13 -19.80 -5.92 -10.20
CA ALA A 13 -18.84 -6.10 -11.28
C ALA A 13 -17.56 -6.81 -10.81
N MET A 14 -17.07 -6.48 -9.62
CA MET A 14 -15.95 -7.15 -8.97
C MET A 14 -16.24 -8.62 -8.71
N LEU A 15 -17.41 -8.95 -8.14
CA LEU A 15 -17.83 -10.34 -7.92
C LEU A 15 -17.99 -11.11 -9.23
N LEU A 16 -18.56 -10.49 -10.27
CA LEU A 16 -18.65 -11.08 -11.60
C LEU A 16 -17.26 -11.33 -12.22
N GLY A 17 -16.30 -10.44 -11.98
CA GLY A 17 -14.90 -10.61 -12.40
C GLY A 17 -14.24 -11.83 -11.74
N VAL A 18 -14.49 -12.03 -10.44
CA VAL A 18 -14.04 -13.24 -9.71
C VAL A 18 -14.69 -14.51 -10.29
N VAL A 19 -16.00 -14.50 -10.47
CA VAL A 19 -16.73 -15.63 -11.08
C VAL A 19 -16.19 -15.94 -12.48
N TRP A 20 -15.97 -14.92 -13.30
CA TRP A 20 -15.37 -15.09 -14.63
C TRP A 20 -13.98 -15.70 -14.55
N ALA A 21 -13.12 -15.24 -13.65
CA ALA A 21 -11.77 -15.81 -13.48
C ALA A 21 -11.82 -17.29 -13.11
N ILE A 22 -12.73 -17.68 -12.21
CA ILE A 22 -12.97 -19.09 -11.84
C ILE A 22 -13.40 -19.92 -13.05
N LEU A 23 -14.37 -19.43 -13.83
CA LEU A 23 -14.84 -20.10 -15.03
C LEU A 23 -13.74 -20.17 -16.09
N SER A 24 -13.00 -19.09 -16.29
CA SER A 24 -11.88 -18.99 -17.23
C SER A 24 -10.79 -20.04 -16.91
N GLY A 25 -10.43 -20.18 -15.62
CA GLY A 25 -9.49 -21.23 -15.18
C GLY A 25 -10.02 -22.65 -15.40
N LYS A 26 -11.32 -22.89 -15.10
CA LYS A 26 -11.94 -24.20 -15.26
C LYS A 26 -12.08 -24.64 -16.72
N PHE A 27 -12.36 -23.72 -17.63
CA PHE A 27 -12.61 -24.00 -19.05
C PHE A 27 -11.41 -23.70 -19.96
N GLY A 28 -10.26 -23.36 -19.41
CA GLY A 28 -9.04 -23.08 -20.18
C GLY A 28 -9.04 -21.75 -20.94
N PHE A 29 -9.86 -20.76 -20.52
CA PHE A 29 -9.94 -19.45 -21.16
C PHE A 29 -9.01 -18.39 -20.51
N ASN A 30 -8.02 -18.83 -19.74
CA ASN A 30 -7.11 -17.89 -19.05
C ASN A 30 -6.34 -16.98 -20.04
N ASP A 31 -5.86 -17.53 -21.15
CA ASP A 31 -5.13 -16.75 -22.15
C ASP A 31 -6.07 -15.75 -22.84
N PHE A 32 -7.30 -16.16 -23.17
CA PHE A 32 -8.32 -15.21 -23.66
C PHE A 32 -8.57 -14.09 -22.66
N THR A 33 -8.65 -14.41 -21.37
CA THR A 33 -8.85 -13.41 -20.30
C THR A 33 -7.68 -12.44 -20.21
N LYS A 34 -6.43 -12.95 -20.30
CA LYS A 34 -5.21 -12.14 -20.28
C LYS A 34 -5.07 -11.22 -21.49
N ASP A 35 -5.41 -11.73 -22.68
CA ASP A 35 -5.16 -11.03 -23.94
C ASP A 35 -6.30 -10.08 -24.33
N TRP A 36 -7.55 -10.38 -23.98
CA TRP A 36 -8.72 -9.66 -24.46
C TRP A 36 -9.51 -8.94 -23.38
N ILE A 37 -9.46 -9.38 -22.11
CA ILE A 37 -10.24 -8.77 -21.02
C ILE A 37 -9.35 -7.89 -20.15
N ASP A 38 -8.20 -8.40 -19.68
CA ASP A 38 -7.27 -7.67 -18.82
C ASP A 38 -6.76 -6.33 -19.39
N PRO A 39 -6.53 -6.17 -20.72
CA PRO A 39 -6.14 -4.88 -21.29
C PRO A 39 -7.10 -3.74 -20.97
N PHE A 40 -8.41 -4.00 -20.88
CA PHE A 40 -9.39 -2.97 -20.48
C PHE A 40 -9.20 -2.56 -19.01
N GLY A 41 -8.89 -3.51 -18.12
CA GLY A 41 -8.51 -3.18 -16.75
C GLY A 41 -7.25 -2.32 -16.67
N THR A 42 -6.25 -2.64 -17.48
CA THR A 42 -5.01 -1.87 -17.59
C THR A 42 -5.26 -0.46 -18.13
N ILE A 43 -6.12 -0.29 -19.18
CA ILE A 43 -6.54 1.02 -19.71
C ILE A 43 -7.17 1.86 -18.59
N PHE A 44 -8.04 1.27 -17.77
CA PHE A 44 -8.68 1.99 -16.66
C PHE A 44 -7.66 2.50 -15.63
N ILE A 45 -6.72 1.64 -15.20
CA ILE A 45 -5.65 2.06 -14.29
C ILE A 45 -4.82 3.18 -14.90
N ASN A 46 -4.49 3.09 -16.21
CA ASN A 46 -3.73 4.13 -16.88
C ASN A 46 -4.52 5.45 -16.96
N CYS A 47 -5.84 5.40 -17.21
CA CYS A 47 -6.70 6.59 -17.15
C CYS A 47 -6.69 7.25 -15.77
N LEU A 48 -6.74 6.48 -14.69
CA LEU A 48 -6.67 7.03 -13.33
C LEU A 48 -5.27 7.60 -13.02
N LYS A 49 -4.20 6.89 -13.40
CA LYS A 49 -2.83 7.33 -13.17
C LYS A 49 -2.49 8.64 -13.87
N PHE A 50 -2.86 8.80 -15.15
CA PHE A 50 -2.56 10.04 -15.86
C PHE A 50 -3.37 11.24 -15.35
N ILE A 51 -4.57 10.99 -14.79
CA ILE A 51 -5.37 12.03 -14.13
C ILE A 51 -4.78 12.38 -12.76
N ALA A 52 -4.30 11.38 -12.00
CA ALA A 52 -3.89 11.55 -10.60
C ALA A 52 -2.78 12.58 -10.43
N VAL A 53 -1.72 12.54 -11.24
CA VAL A 53 -0.55 13.43 -11.09
C VAL A 53 -0.91 14.91 -11.29
N PRO A 54 -1.57 15.31 -12.41
CA PRO A 54 -2.02 16.69 -12.59
C PRO A 54 -3.06 17.12 -11.54
N LEU A 55 -4.02 16.24 -11.20
CA LEU A 55 -5.04 16.55 -10.18
C LEU A 55 -4.39 16.89 -8.85
N VAL A 56 -3.46 16.06 -8.37
CA VAL A 56 -2.71 16.30 -7.13
C VAL A 56 -1.99 17.64 -7.17
N MET A 57 -1.31 17.93 -8.27
CA MET A 57 -0.58 19.19 -8.41
C MET A 57 -1.52 20.39 -8.35
N PHE A 58 -2.61 20.38 -9.12
CA PHE A 58 -3.53 21.51 -9.18
C PHE A 58 -4.35 21.66 -7.90
N SER A 59 -4.79 20.55 -7.31
CA SER A 59 -5.52 20.52 -6.04
C SER A 59 -4.68 21.13 -4.91
N ILE A 60 -3.42 20.69 -4.74
CA ILE A 60 -2.53 21.24 -3.72
C ILE A 60 -2.24 22.73 -3.96
N ILE A 61 -1.93 23.11 -5.19
CA ILE A 61 -1.66 24.54 -5.51
C ILE A 61 -2.87 25.39 -5.17
N SER A 62 -4.08 24.98 -5.61
CA SER A 62 -5.33 25.68 -5.34
C SER A 62 -5.65 25.72 -3.85
N GLY A 63 -5.59 24.58 -3.16
CA GLY A 63 -5.87 24.48 -1.73
C GLY A 63 -4.92 25.31 -0.88
N VAL A 64 -3.61 25.24 -1.16
CA VAL A 64 -2.59 26.00 -0.43
C VAL A 64 -2.69 27.52 -0.69
N ALA A 65 -2.89 27.91 -1.94
CA ALA A 65 -3.05 29.32 -2.29
C ALA A 65 -4.34 29.92 -1.68
N GLY A 66 -5.41 29.09 -1.58
CA GLY A 66 -6.69 29.49 -0.97
C GLY A 66 -6.64 29.71 0.55
N LEU A 67 -5.68 29.08 1.26
CA LEU A 67 -5.53 29.23 2.72
C LEU A 67 -5.17 30.65 3.17
N GLY A 68 -4.51 31.44 2.32
CA GLY A 68 -4.16 32.83 2.57
C GLY A 68 -3.18 33.08 3.74
N ASP A 69 -2.88 32.09 4.56
CA ASP A 69 -2.00 32.17 5.74
C ASP A 69 -1.01 31.00 5.79
N PRO A 70 0.29 31.25 5.51
CA PRO A 70 1.33 30.22 5.58
C PRO A 70 1.49 29.55 6.95
N SER A 71 1.13 30.24 8.05
CA SER A 71 1.20 29.67 9.40
C SER A 71 0.16 28.57 9.60
N LYS A 72 -1.03 28.71 8.99
CA LYS A 72 -2.09 27.71 8.97
C LYS A 72 -1.61 26.44 8.26
N LEU A 73 -0.92 26.60 7.13
CA LEU A 73 -0.35 25.49 6.36
C LEU A 73 0.68 24.69 7.16
N GLY A 74 1.63 25.36 7.82
CA GLY A 74 2.62 24.70 8.66
C GLY A 74 1.99 23.91 9.80
N ARG A 75 0.94 24.47 10.44
CA ARG A 75 0.20 23.79 11.51
C ARG A 75 -0.59 22.59 10.99
N MET A 76 -1.27 22.70 9.85
CA MET A 76 -1.97 21.59 9.20
C MET A 76 -0.99 20.47 8.82
N GLY A 77 0.14 20.82 8.22
CA GLY A 77 1.19 19.87 7.84
C GLY A 77 1.73 19.09 9.03
N ALA A 78 2.07 19.79 10.12
CA ALA A 78 2.56 19.15 11.34
C ALA A 78 1.51 18.19 11.95
N LYS A 79 0.23 18.59 11.99
CA LYS A 79 -0.87 17.74 12.47
C LYS A 79 -1.07 16.52 11.57
N THR A 80 -1.05 16.71 10.26
CA THR A 80 -1.22 15.63 9.27
C THR A 80 -0.12 14.60 9.42
N LEU A 81 1.14 15.02 9.39
CA LEU A 81 2.29 14.11 9.54
C LEU A 81 2.32 13.43 10.92
N GLY A 82 1.98 14.17 11.98
CA GLY A 82 1.87 13.62 13.33
C GLY A 82 0.78 12.55 13.45
N LEU A 83 -0.40 12.78 12.86
CA LEU A 83 -1.49 11.79 12.83
C LEU A 83 -1.11 10.57 12.00
N TYR A 84 -0.51 10.74 10.82
CA TYR A 84 -0.02 9.63 10.00
C TYR A 84 1.02 8.78 10.74
N LEU A 85 1.96 9.42 11.44
CA LEU A 85 2.93 8.68 12.26
C LEU A 85 2.23 7.87 13.36
N ILE A 86 1.24 8.45 14.04
CA ILE A 86 0.47 7.77 15.10
C ILE A 86 -0.31 6.59 14.52
N THR A 87 -1.03 6.77 13.40
CA THR A 87 -1.83 5.69 12.79
C THR A 87 -0.93 4.57 12.27
N THR A 88 0.21 4.90 11.66
CA THR A 88 1.19 3.93 11.17
C THR A 88 1.81 3.11 12.30
N VAL A 89 2.29 3.75 13.37
CA VAL A 89 2.86 3.05 14.54
C VAL A 89 1.80 2.16 15.20
N PHE A 90 0.56 2.65 15.32
CA PHE A 90 -0.54 1.84 15.85
C PHE A 90 -0.85 0.65 14.95
N SER A 91 -0.88 0.84 13.64
CA SER A 91 -1.11 -0.21 12.64
C SER A 91 -0.06 -1.32 12.73
N ILE A 92 1.23 -0.95 12.83
CA ILE A 92 2.33 -1.90 13.03
C ILE A 92 2.15 -2.66 14.35
N THR A 93 1.81 -1.94 15.44
CA THR A 93 1.58 -2.55 16.74
C THR A 93 0.45 -3.57 16.72
N VAL A 94 -0.66 -3.28 16.01
CA VAL A 94 -1.74 -4.23 15.75
C VAL A 94 -1.22 -5.44 14.99
N GLY A 95 -0.43 -5.24 13.93
CA GLY A 95 0.17 -6.32 13.15
C GLY A 95 1.05 -7.24 14.01
N LEU A 96 1.94 -6.66 14.81
CA LEU A 96 2.79 -7.41 15.76
C LEU A 96 1.95 -8.16 16.80
N GLY A 97 0.92 -7.52 17.35
CA GLY A 97 0.00 -8.15 18.30
C GLY A 97 -0.69 -9.37 17.68
N MET A 98 -1.24 -9.22 16.48
CA MET A 98 -1.93 -10.30 15.76
C MET A 98 -0.99 -11.48 15.45
N VAL A 99 0.20 -11.23 14.90
CA VAL A 99 1.10 -12.31 14.50
C VAL A 99 1.73 -13.03 15.70
N ASN A 100 2.01 -12.33 16.79
CA ASN A 100 2.51 -12.97 18.02
C ASN A 100 1.41 -13.76 18.75
N LEU A 101 0.14 -13.33 18.68
CA LEU A 101 -0.99 -14.03 19.28
C LEU A 101 -1.34 -15.31 18.52
N PHE A 102 -1.41 -15.22 17.19
CA PHE A 102 -1.88 -16.32 16.34
C PHE A 102 -0.77 -17.21 15.78
N LYS A 103 0.49 -16.76 15.79
CA LYS A 103 1.70 -17.49 15.40
C LYS A 103 1.56 -18.29 14.10
N PRO A 104 1.22 -17.66 12.99
CA PRO A 104 0.91 -18.38 11.74
C PRO A 104 2.09 -19.17 11.17
N GLY A 105 3.34 -18.77 11.44
CA GLY A 105 4.52 -19.48 10.95
C GLY A 105 4.89 -20.74 11.76
N GLU A 106 4.45 -20.85 13.02
CA GLU A 106 4.72 -22.03 13.85
C GLU A 106 3.82 -23.24 13.49
N GLN A 107 2.74 -23.02 12.73
CA GLN A 107 1.82 -24.11 12.33
C GLN A 107 2.32 -24.93 11.13
N THR A 108 3.51 -24.63 10.64
CA THR A 108 4.17 -25.40 9.58
C THR A 108 4.59 -26.79 10.14
N VAL A 109 4.50 -27.82 9.30
CA VAL A 109 4.87 -29.21 9.67
C VAL A 109 6.30 -29.23 10.25
N LYS A 110 6.49 -29.89 11.38
CA LYS A 110 7.78 -29.90 12.12
C LYS A 110 9.00 -30.29 11.27
N ASP A 111 8.84 -31.21 10.32
CA ASP A 111 9.92 -31.61 9.40
C ASP A 111 10.31 -30.49 8.44
N ALA A 112 9.35 -29.67 8.02
CA ALA A 112 9.61 -28.50 7.20
C ALA A 112 10.31 -27.37 8.00
N GLN A 113 10.02 -27.23 9.30
CA GLN A 113 10.69 -26.24 10.14
C GLN A 113 12.18 -26.53 10.32
N PHE A 114 12.57 -27.80 10.47
CA PHE A 114 13.99 -28.17 10.55
C PHE A 114 14.73 -27.81 9.24
N SER A 115 14.18 -28.19 8.09
CA SER A 115 14.75 -27.85 6.79
C SER A 115 14.84 -26.35 6.55
N ASN A 116 13.77 -25.60 6.87
CA ASN A 116 13.75 -24.15 6.74
C ASN A 116 14.75 -23.46 7.68
N ARG A 117 14.91 -23.99 8.89
CA ARG A 117 15.91 -23.49 9.84
C ARG A 117 17.33 -23.72 9.32
N LEU A 118 17.63 -24.89 8.79
CA LEU A 118 18.93 -25.15 8.18
C LEU A 118 19.21 -24.24 6.99
N LYS A 119 18.22 -24.00 6.11
CA LYS A 119 18.35 -23.01 5.02
C LYS A 119 18.73 -21.61 5.55
N TYR A 120 18.14 -21.18 6.65
CA TYR A 120 18.51 -19.91 7.30
C TYR A 120 19.94 -19.92 7.82
N GLU A 121 20.34 -20.95 8.58
CA GLU A 121 21.67 -20.99 9.19
C GLU A 121 22.78 -21.09 8.14
N ILE A 122 22.58 -21.90 7.07
CA ILE A 122 23.50 -21.95 5.93
C ILE A 122 23.63 -20.58 5.29
N TRP A 123 22.52 -19.93 4.99
CA TRP A 123 22.53 -18.58 4.41
C TRP A 123 23.22 -17.55 5.32
N ALA A 124 22.93 -17.58 6.62
CA ALA A 124 23.51 -16.66 7.60
C ALA A 124 25.04 -16.82 7.69
N VAL A 125 25.54 -18.06 7.74
CA VAL A 125 26.97 -18.36 7.74
C VAL A 125 27.63 -17.91 6.45
N ASP A 126 27.04 -18.22 5.28
CA ASP A 126 27.59 -17.85 3.97
C ASP A 126 27.64 -16.32 3.78
N ASN A 127 26.78 -15.54 4.47
CA ASN A 127 26.76 -14.07 4.41
C ASN A 127 27.40 -13.39 5.64
N GLY A 128 28.02 -14.15 6.56
CA GLY A 128 28.67 -13.59 7.74
C GLY A 128 27.70 -12.94 8.75
N ILE A 129 26.44 -13.33 8.77
CA ILE A 129 25.40 -12.80 9.65
C ILE A 129 25.37 -13.60 10.96
N PRO A 130 25.52 -12.96 12.14
CA PRO A 130 25.48 -13.67 13.39
C PRO A 130 24.07 -14.16 13.73
N ILE A 131 23.96 -15.45 14.10
CA ILE A 131 22.72 -16.06 14.57
C ILE A 131 22.49 -15.61 16.03
N LYS A 132 21.44 -14.81 16.27
CA LYS A 132 21.21 -14.10 17.53
C LYS A 132 20.33 -14.84 18.54
N ASP A 133 19.62 -15.90 18.12
CA ASP A 133 18.69 -16.66 18.96
C ASP A 133 19.35 -17.84 19.72
N GLY A 134 20.65 -18.03 19.53
CA GLY A 134 21.45 -19.07 20.21
C GLY A 134 21.18 -20.49 19.75
N LYS A 135 20.35 -20.72 18.73
CA LYS A 135 20.10 -22.05 18.17
C LYS A 135 21.18 -22.39 17.13
N ASN A 136 21.60 -23.65 17.05
CA ASN A 136 22.63 -24.10 16.11
C ASN A 136 22.28 -25.50 15.56
N PHE A 137 21.40 -25.50 14.55
CA PHE A 137 20.95 -26.73 13.88
C PHE A 137 22.01 -27.27 12.92
N LEU A 138 22.92 -26.41 12.41
CA LEU A 138 24.05 -26.85 11.59
C LEU A 138 24.98 -27.80 12.33
N ALA A 139 25.13 -27.65 13.65
CA ALA A 139 25.95 -28.55 14.44
C ALA A 139 25.28 -29.93 14.70
N GLU A 140 23.95 -30.00 14.54
CA GLU A 140 23.14 -31.21 14.73
C GLU A 140 22.88 -31.96 13.41
N ALA A 141 23.01 -31.25 12.26
CA ALA A 141 22.73 -31.79 10.96
C ALA A 141 23.88 -32.64 10.39
N SER A 142 23.54 -33.71 9.68
CA SER A 142 24.52 -34.53 8.95
C SER A 142 25.02 -33.83 7.68
N ASP A 143 26.25 -34.13 7.24
CA ASP A 143 26.81 -33.61 5.98
C ASP A 143 25.93 -33.89 4.78
N ALA A 144 25.22 -35.03 4.76
CA ALA A 144 24.30 -35.40 3.70
C ALA A 144 23.07 -34.50 3.66
N GLU A 145 22.53 -34.08 4.80
CA GLU A 145 21.40 -33.17 4.90
C GLU A 145 21.82 -31.76 4.49
N ILE A 146 22.98 -31.27 4.93
CA ILE A 146 23.52 -29.97 4.54
C ILE A 146 23.71 -29.92 3.03
N LYS A 147 24.28 -30.97 2.41
CA LYS A 147 24.48 -31.03 0.96
C LYS A 147 23.15 -31.07 0.19
N ARG A 148 22.16 -31.82 0.69
CA ARG A 148 20.82 -31.86 0.09
C ARG A 148 20.19 -30.45 0.12
N ILE A 149 20.22 -29.78 1.26
CA ILE A 149 19.61 -28.44 1.42
C ILE A 149 20.32 -27.39 0.57
N ARG A 150 21.65 -27.44 0.45
CA ARG A 150 22.38 -26.56 -0.48
C ARG A 150 21.93 -26.77 -1.93
N THR A 151 21.76 -28.02 -2.37
CA THR A 151 21.27 -28.32 -3.71
C THR A 151 19.83 -27.81 -3.93
N GLU A 152 18.96 -27.93 -2.92
CA GLU A 152 17.61 -27.37 -2.97
C GLU A 152 17.64 -25.82 -3.07
N MET A 153 18.47 -25.14 -2.27
CA MET A 153 18.64 -23.69 -2.32
C MET A 153 19.15 -23.23 -3.69
N ASP A 154 20.13 -23.92 -4.29
CA ASP A 154 20.64 -23.60 -5.61
C ASP A 154 19.58 -23.78 -6.70
N SER A 155 18.73 -24.79 -6.60
CA SER A 155 17.62 -25.01 -7.54
C SER A 155 16.52 -23.94 -7.39
N GLU A 156 16.22 -23.51 -6.16
CA GLU A 156 15.29 -22.42 -5.89
C GLU A 156 15.82 -21.10 -6.46
N LEU A 157 17.11 -20.80 -6.28
CA LEU A 157 17.79 -19.62 -6.83
C LEU A 157 17.75 -19.57 -8.37
N ALA A 158 17.77 -20.72 -9.04
CA ALA A 158 17.71 -20.79 -10.49
C ALA A 158 16.28 -20.58 -11.06
N SER A 159 15.24 -20.57 -10.22
CA SER A 159 13.86 -20.40 -10.68
C SER A 159 13.61 -18.96 -11.20
N ALA A 160 12.74 -18.84 -12.22
CA ALA A 160 12.41 -17.54 -12.84
C ALA A 160 11.79 -16.53 -11.85
N ASP A 161 11.03 -17.01 -10.87
CA ASP A 161 10.41 -16.15 -9.85
C ASP A 161 11.45 -15.64 -8.82
N PHE A 162 12.43 -16.49 -8.52
CA PHE A 162 13.54 -16.12 -7.66
C PHE A 162 14.48 -15.09 -8.31
N GLN A 163 14.74 -15.23 -9.61
CA GLN A 163 15.51 -14.24 -10.39
C GLN A 163 14.82 -12.86 -10.42
N LYS A 164 13.49 -12.82 -10.53
CA LYS A 164 12.72 -11.58 -10.39
C LYS A 164 12.86 -10.97 -8.99
N MET A 165 12.98 -11.80 -7.94
CA MET A 165 13.18 -11.34 -6.58
C MET A 165 14.60 -10.80 -6.35
N ILE A 166 15.62 -11.42 -6.93
CA ILE A 166 17.01 -10.89 -6.88
C ILE A 166 17.05 -9.49 -7.49
N ALA A 167 16.47 -9.29 -8.68
CA ALA A 167 16.42 -7.97 -9.32
C ALA A 167 15.68 -6.92 -8.45
N LYS A 168 14.60 -7.31 -7.75
CA LYS A 168 13.92 -6.43 -6.79
C LYS A 168 14.76 -6.14 -5.54
N ASN A 169 15.54 -7.12 -5.08
CA ASN A 169 16.44 -6.94 -3.95
C ASN A 169 17.58 -5.97 -4.27
N GLU A 170 18.14 -6.03 -5.46
CA GLU A 170 19.14 -5.05 -5.94
C GLU A 170 18.57 -3.62 -5.92
N GLN A 171 17.31 -3.43 -6.35
CA GLN A 171 16.61 -2.15 -6.23
C GLN A 171 16.42 -1.71 -4.77
N ALA A 172 16.10 -2.65 -3.87
CA ALA A 172 15.93 -2.37 -2.46
C ALA A 172 17.26 -1.96 -1.80
N GLN A 173 18.35 -2.64 -2.13
CA GLN A 173 19.68 -2.32 -1.62
C GLN A 173 20.21 -0.98 -2.16
N ALA A 174 20.02 -0.67 -3.44
CA ALA A 174 20.35 0.63 -4.00
C ALA A 174 19.63 1.79 -3.27
N ASN A 175 18.41 1.55 -2.78
CA ASN A 175 17.68 2.51 -1.96
C ASN A 175 18.23 2.61 -0.51
N LYS A 176 18.83 1.54 0.02
CA LYS A 176 19.39 1.49 1.38
C LYS A 176 20.78 2.15 1.49
N GLU A 177 21.60 2.08 0.44
CA GLU A 177 22.93 2.72 0.38
C GLU A 177 22.86 4.25 0.41
N LYS A 178 21.65 4.81 0.18
CA LYS A 178 21.38 6.23 0.34
C LYS A 178 21.41 6.61 1.82
N GLY A 179 22.08 7.71 2.16
CA GLY A 179 22.20 8.19 3.54
C GLY A 179 20.83 8.51 4.18
N PRO A 180 20.77 8.67 5.53
CA PRO A 180 19.52 8.83 6.27
C PRO A 180 18.71 10.09 5.88
N LEU A 181 19.35 11.09 5.29
CA LEU A 181 18.69 12.31 4.79
C LEU A 181 18.30 12.22 3.31
N GLN A 182 18.65 11.13 2.63
CA GLN A 182 18.36 10.98 1.20
C GLN A 182 16.87 11.07 0.85
N PRO A 183 15.92 10.55 1.64
CA PRO A 183 14.50 10.75 1.37
C PRO A 183 14.09 12.22 1.30
N LEU A 184 14.71 13.10 2.12
CA LEU A 184 14.47 14.55 2.06
C LEU A 184 15.08 15.18 0.81
N VAL A 185 16.26 14.70 0.38
CA VAL A 185 16.91 15.15 -0.86
C VAL A 185 16.08 14.70 -2.07
N ASP A 186 15.64 13.43 -2.08
CA ASP A 186 14.88 12.83 -3.17
C ASP A 186 13.46 13.44 -3.29
N MET A 187 12.96 14.12 -2.25
CA MET A 187 11.68 14.84 -2.27
C MET A 187 11.74 16.12 -3.12
N VAL A 188 12.92 16.73 -3.27
CA VAL A 188 13.08 17.97 -4.04
C VAL A 188 13.30 17.64 -5.53
N PRO A 189 12.40 18.04 -6.44
CA PRO A 189 12.55 17.71 -7.86
C PRO A 189 13.72 18.48 -8.50
N GLN A 190 14.57 17.78 -9.24
CA GLN A 190 15.55 18.42 -10.12
C GLN A 190 14.86 18.95 -11.40
N ASN A 191 13.80 18.27 -11.85
CA ASN A 191 13.02 18.67 -13.01
C ASN A 191 11.56 18.22 -12.82
N ILE A 192 10.66 19.17 -12.63
CA ILE A 192 9.24 18.89 -12.38
C ILE A 192 8.56 18.16 -13.54
N VAL A 193 8.96 18.41 -14.78
CA VAL A 193 8.35 17.77 -15.96
C VAL A 193 8.64 16.26 -15.95
N ILE A 194 9.85 15.87 -15.57
CA ILE A 194 10.22 14.46 -15.41
C ILE A 194 9.42 13.84 -14.25
N SER A 195 9.31 14.55 -13.13
CA SER A 195 8.55 14.08 -11.96
C SER A 195 7.07 13.86 -12.25
N MET A 196 6.47 14.73 -13.07
CA MET A 196 5.08 14.56 -13.51
C MET A 196 4.88 13.37 -14.46
N GLY A 197 5.92 12.94 -15.15
CA GLY A 197 5.88 11.78 -16.08
C GLY A 197 6.03 10.42 -15.37
N ASP A 198 6.46 10.38 -14.13
CA ASP A 198 6.68 9.14 -13.37
C ASP A 198 5.89 9.15 -12.05
N GLY A 199 4.85 8.32 -11.96
CA GLY A 199 4.03 8.18 -10.75
C GLY A 199 4.82 7.73 -9.50
N LYS A 200 6.05 7.23 -9.64
CA LYS A 200 6.95 6.93 -8.51
C LYS A 200 7.51 8.20 -7.88
N LEU A 201 7.53 9.29 -8.61
CA LEU A 201 8.06 10.59 -8.16
C LEU A 201 6.96 11.53 -7.64
N MET A 202 5.80 10.98 -7.25
CA MET A 202 4.64 11.77 -6.76
C MET A 202 5.02 12.70 -5.61
N LEU A 203 5.91 12.28 -4.70
CA LEU A 203 6.36 13.10 -3.58
C LEU A 203 7.08 14.37 -4.05
N GLN A 204 7.82 14.31 -5.18
CA GLN A 204 8.44 15.48 -5.80
C GLN A 204 7.40 16.44 -6.38
N VAL A 205 6.32 15.90 -6.97
CA VAL A 205 5.20 16.71 -7.49
C VAL A 205 4.49 17.41 -6.33
N ILE A 206 4.26 16.72 -5.22
CA ILE A 206 3.66 17.29 -3.99
C ILE A 206 4.54 18.40 -3.42
N PHE A 207 5.86 18.17 -3.29
CA PHE A 207 6.80 19.20 -2.82
C PHE A 207 6.74 20.44 -3.71
N PHE A 208 6.81 20.28 -5.03
CA PHE A 208 6.72 21.38 -5.97
C PHE A 208 5.38 22.14 -5.82
N ALA A 209 4.27 21.42 -5.76
CA ALA A 209 2.93 22.00 -5.65
C ALA A 209 2.76 22.79 -4.34
N LEU A 210 3.27 22.28 -3.22
CA LEU A 210 3.30 22.99 -1.94
C LEU A 210 4.13 24.26 -2.03
N PHE A 211 5.35 24.15 -2.58
CA PHE A 211 6.26 25.31 -2.71
C PHE A 211 5.70 26.38 -3.64
N PHE A 212 5.11 25.97 -4.77
CA PHE A 212 4.44 26.88 -5.70
C PHE A 212 3.22 27.54 -5.06
N GLY A 213 2.35 26.75 -4.38
CA GLY A 213 1.14 27.26 -3.70
C GLY A 213 1.47 28.26 -2.61
N ILE A 214 2.49 27.97 -1.78
CA ILE A 214 3.00 28.91 -0.76
C ILE A 214 3.51 30.20 -1.42
N SER A 215 4.31 30.06 -2.48
CA SER A 215 4.84 31.23 -3.20
C SER A 215 3.71 32.07 -3.78
N LEU A 216 2.67 31.44 -4.34
CA LEU A 216 1.49 32.13 -4.88
C LEU A 216 0.69 32.85 -3.79
N ALA A 217 0.52 32.22 -2.63
CA ALA A 217 -0.16 32.83 -1.46
C ALA A 217 0.56 34.07 -0.92
N LEU A 218 1.89 34.13 -1.08
CA LEU A 218 2.72 35.25 -0.65
C LEU A 218 2.72 36.45 -1.63
N ILE A 219 2.22 36.26 -2.87
CA ILE A 219 2.16 37.36 -3.86
C ILE A 219 0.86 38.19 -3.62
N PRO A 220 0.96 39.47 -3.28
CA PRO A 220 -0.23 40.29 -3.05
C PRO A 220 -0.87 40.75 -4.38
N GLY A 221 -2.21 40.94 -4.36
CA GLY A 221 -2.94 41.62 -5.40
C GLY A 221 -3.60 40.75 -6.46
N GLU A 222 -4.12 41.40 -7.53
CA GLU A 222 -4.96 40.73 -8.52
C GLU A 222 -4.23 39.69 -9.40
N LYS A 223 -2.92 39.84 -9.55
CA LYS A 223 -2.11 38.89 -10.34
C LYS A 223 -2.10 37.48 -9.71
N SER A 224 -2.02 37.41 -8.39
CA SER A 224 -2.11 36.16 -7.63
C SER A 224 -3.48 35.51 -7.82
N LYS A 225 -4.57 36.26 -7.74
CA LYS A 225 -5.93 35.77 -7.94
C LYS A 225 -6.16 35.19 -9.35
N LEU A 226 -5.58 35.83 -10.37
CA LEU A 226 -5.70 35.31 -11.74
C LEU A 226 -5.05 33.92 -11.89
N VAL A 227 -3.88 33.73 -11.30
CA VAL A 227 -3.18 32.44 -11.32
C VAL A 227 -3.93 31.42 -10.46
N GLN A 228 -4.42 31.82 -9.29
CA GLN A 228 -5.22 30.92 -8.42
C GLN A 228 -6.47 30.43 -9.14
N ASN A 229 -7.27 31.31 -9.73
CA ASN A 229 -8.47 30.95 -10.49
C ASN A 229 -8.16 30.02 -11.67
N PHE A 230 -6.99 30.19 -12.30
CA PHE A 230 -6.54 29.29 -13.38
C PHE A 230 -6.31 27.86 -12.84
N PHE A 231 -5.64 27.70 -11.70
CA PHE A 231 -5.40 26.39 -11.10
C PHE A 231 -6.69 25.76 -10.54
N GLU A 232 -7.60 26.56 -9.95
CA GLU A 232 -8.94 26.11 -9.55
C GLU A 232 -9.72 25.55 -10.76
N GLY A 233 -9.76 26.30 -11.86
CA GLY A 233 -10.41 25.85 -13.09
C GLY A 233 -9.80 24.57 -13.67
N LEU A 234 -8.48 24.40 -13.59
CA LEU A 234 -7.82 23.16 -13.99
C LEU A 234 -8.20 21.99 -13.05
N ASN A 235 -8.22 22.22 -11.75
CA ASN A 235 -8.65 21.22 -10.77
C ASN A 235 -10.06 20.71 -11.07
N ASP A 236 -11.01 21.62 -11.33
CA ASP A 236 -12.39 21.26 -11.71
C ASP A 236 -12.45 20.41 -12.98
N VAL A 237 -11.62 20.73 -13.99
CA VAL A 237 -11.53 19.93 -15.23
C VAL A 237 -11.06 18.51 -14.91
N PHE A 238 -10.01 18.34 -14.10
CA PHE A 238 -9.50 17.02 -13.76
C PHE A 238 -10.47 16.23 -12.88
N ILE A 239 -11.18 16.85 -11.93
CA ILE A 239 -12.28 16.22 -11.18
C ILE A 239 -13.37 15.75 -12.16
N LYS A 240 -13.73 16.55 -13.18
CA LYS A 240 -14.70 16.15 -14.19
C LYS A 240 -14.24 14.96 -15.02
N MET A 241 -12.95 14.89 -15.34
CA MET A 241 -12.35 13.72 -16.01
C MET A 241 -12.51 12.45 -15.16
N VAL A 242 -12.26 12.53 -13.83
CA VAL A 242 -12.53 11.42 -12.89
C VAL A 242 -13.97 10.95 -12.98
N HIS A 243 -14.94 11.88 -12.91
CA HIS A 243 -16.36 11.54 -13.01
C HIS A 243 -16.73 10.84 -14.33
N ILE A 244 -16.09 11.21 -15.46
CA ILE A 244 -16.30 10.56 -16.76
C ILE A 244 -15.78 9.12 -16.71
N VAL A 245 -14.56 8.91 -16.22
CA VAL A 245 -13.94 7.58 -16.11
C VAL A 245 -14.73 6.70 -15.15
N MET A 246 -15.20 7.25 -14.01
CA MET A 246 -15.97 6.52 -13.00
C MET A 246 -17.34 6.04 -13.49
N LYS A 247 -17.95 6.67 -14.49
CA LYS A 247 -19.19 6.15 -15.12
C LYS A 247 -18.99 4.78 -15.75
N ALA A 248 -17.80 4.50 -16.28
CA ALA A 248 -17.44 3.21 -16.89
C ALA A 248 -16.75 2.25 -15.90
N ALA A 249 -16.47 2.69 -14.66
CA ALA A 249 -15.76 1.91 -13.64
C ALA A 249 -16.31 0.48 -13.42
N PRO A 250 -17.63 0.20 -13.40
CA PRO A 250 -18.10 -1.17 -13.21
C PRO A 250 -17.60 -2.14 -14.28
N PHE A 251 -17.58 -1.72 -15.55
CA PHE A 251 -17.03 -2.55 -16.64
C PHE A 251 -15.53 -2.78 -16.46
N PHE A 252 -14.78 -1.73 -16.22
CA PHE A 252 -13.33 -1.82 -16.07
C PHE A 252 -12.90 -2.61 -14.82
N VAL A 253 -13.63 -2.47 -13.71
CA VAL A 253 -13.36 -3.23 -12.49
C VAL A 253 -13.62 -4.73 -12.69
N PHE A 254 -14.67 -5.10 -13.43
CA PHE A 254 -14.86 -6.48 -13.87
C PHE A 254 -13.63 -7.00 -14.61
N CYS A 255 -13.17 -6.27 -15.64
CA CYS A 255 -12.01 -6.66 -16.45
C CYS A 255 -10.73 -6.75 -15.60
N LEU A 256 -10.53 -5.79 -14.71
CA LEU A 256 -9.37 -5.75 -13.81
C LEU A 256 -9.33 -6.96 -12.88
N MET A 257 -10.46 -7.29 -12.23
CA MET A 257 -10.55 -8.43 -11.32
C MET A 257 -10.34 -9.75 -12.05
N ALA A 258 -10.99 -9.92 -13.21
CA ALA A 258 -10.82 -11.10 -14.03
C ALA A 258 -9.35 -11.28 -14.47
N GLY A 259 -8.70 -10.21 -14.92
CA GLY A 259 -7.32 -10.23 -15.38
C GLY A 259 -6.31 -10.49 -14.26
N VAL A 260 -6.48 -9.83 -13.10
CA VAL A 260 -5.59 -10.03 -11.94
C VAL A 260 -5.60 -11.47 -11.48
N LEU A 261 -6.78 -12.08 -11.32
CA LEU A 261 -6.90 -13.46 -10.87
C LEU A 261 -6.40 -14.47 -11.91
N ALA A 262 -6.70 -14.25 -13.20
CA ALA A 262 -6.19 -15.13 -14.28
C ALA A 262 -4.65 -15.08 -14.42
N LYS A 263 -3.99 -14.01 -13.97
CA LYS A 263 -2.53 -13.89 -13.92
C LYS A 263 -1.91 -14.48 -12.65
N SER A 264 -2.67 -14.53 -11.56
CA SER A 264 -2.16 -14.97 -10.25
C SER A 264 -2.03 -16.48 -10.14
N ALA A 265 -2.81 -17.25 -10.92
CA ALA A 265 -2.71 -18.71 -10.97
C ALA A 265 -3.10 -19.24 -12.34
N SER A 266 -2.42 -20.28 -12.77
CA SER A 266 -2.66 -20.90 -14.08
C SER A 266 -3.90 -21.77 -14.08
N ASN A 267 -4.30 -22.30 -12.91
CA ASN A 267 -5.49 -23.15 -12.74
C ASN A 267 -6.06 -23.04 -11.32
N MET A 268 -7.26 -23.62 -11.12
CA MET A 268 -7.97 -23.59 -9.83
C MET A 268 -7.26 -24.37 -8.72
N GLU A 269 -6.54 -25.45 -9.05
CA GLU A 269 -5.82 -26.26 -8.07
C GLU A 269 -4.67 -25.46 -7.46
N GLU A 270 -3.92 -24.72 -8.29
CA GLU A 270 -2.86 -23.82 -7.84
C GLU A 270 -3.39 -22.72 -6.93
N LEU A 271 -4.55 -22.13 -7.28
CA LEU A 271 -5.21 -21.12 -6.43
C LEU A 271 -5.57 -21.68 -5.06
N PHE A 272 -6.21 -22.87 -5.02
CA PHE A 272 -6.60 -23.50 -3.76
C PHE A 272 -5.41 -23.93 -2.91
N ASP A 273 -4.38 -24.54 -3.52
CA ASP A 273 -3.17 -24.96 -2.81
C ASP A 273 -2.44 -23.76 -2.18
N MET A 274 -2.34 -22.66 -2.92
CA MET A 274 -1.81 -21.39 -2.44
C MET A 274 -2.59 -20.87 -1.21
N PHE A 275 -3.93 -20.87 -1.28
CA PHE A 275 -4.77 -20.42 -0.17
C PHE A 275 -4.71 -21.36 1.04
N ILE A 276 -4.56 -22.67 0.83
CA ILE A 276 -4.41 -23.63 1.94
C ILE A 276 -3.08 -23.41 2.66
N LYS A 277 -1.97 -23.30 1.91
CA LYS A 277 -0.61 -23.17 2.47
C LYS A 277 -0.39 -21.82 3.17
N LEU A 278 -0.92 -20.72 2.61
CA LEU A 278 -0.75 -19.38 3.12
C LEU A 278 -2.05 -18.78 3.70
N GLY A 279 -3.11 -19.59 3.78
CA GLY A 279 -4.44 -19.12 4.19
C GLY A 279 -4.46 -18.60 5.62
N TYR A 280 -3.81 -19.31 6.53
CA TYR A 280 -3.77 -18.88 7.94
C TYR A 280 -2.99 -17.59 8.13
N TYR A 281 -1.84 -17.45 7.46
CA TYR A 281 -1.11 -16.17 7.40
C TYR A 281 -1.97 -15.05 6.84
N SER A 282 -2.62 -15.30 5.69
CA SER A 282 -3.51 -14.32 5.05
C SER A 282 -4.67 -13.92 5.95
N LEU A 283 -5.25 -14.88 6.68
CA LEU A 283 -6.32 -14.64 7.63
C LEU A 283 -5.88 -13.75 8.79
N VAL A 284 -4.67 -13.94 9.31
CA VAL A 284 -4.10 -13.09 10.37
C VAL A 284 -3.91 -11.66 9.87
N VAL A 285 -3.33 -11.48 8.66
CA VAL A 285 -3.20 -10.15 8.04
C VAL A 285 -4.56 -9.49 7.87
N VAL A 286 -5.50 -10.18 7.22
CA VAL A 286 -6.84 -9.63 6.93
C VAL A 286 -7.58 -9.29 8.22
N SER A 287 -7.48 -10.12 9.27
CA SER A 287 -8.10 -9.83 10.57
C SER A 287 -7.54 -8.56 11.21
N GLY A 288 -6.21 -8.34 11.12
CA GLY A 288 -5.59 -7.10 11.58
C GLY A 288 -6.07 -5.88 10.79
N LEU A 289 -6.17 -6.01 9.45
CA LEU A 289 -6.71 -4.96 8.58
C LEU A 289 -8.19 -4.66 8.91
N PHE A 290 -9.01 -5.68 9.17
CA PHE A 290 -10.41 -5.49 9.60
C PHE A 290 -10.52 -4.76 10.94
N LEU A 291 -9.64 -5.07 11.89
CA LEU A 291 -9.59 -4.38 13.18
C LEU A 291 -9.24 -2.88 13.00
N MET A 292 -8.31 -2.57 12.11
CA MET A 292 -8.02 -1.17 11.75
C MET A 292 -9.24 -0.51 11.11
N LEU A 293 -9.82 -1.15 10.08
CA LEU A 293 -10.90 -0.59 9.28
C LEU A 293 -12.16 -0.32 10.11
N PHE A 294 -12.64 -1.33 10.80
CA PHE A 294 -13.93 -1.30 11.49
C PHE A 294 -13.85 -0.91 12.98
N GLY A 295 -12.69 -1.02 13.58
CA GLY A 295 -12.44 -0.67 14.99
C GLY A 295 -11.74 0.66 15.14
N PHE A 296 -10.49 0.73 14.70
CA PHE A 296 -9.60 1.84 15.03
C PHE A 296 -10.02 3.17 14.39
N TYR A 297 -10.24 3.23 13.08
CA TYR A 297 -10.57 4.50 12.42
C TYR A 297 -11.91 5.11 12.88
N PRO A 298 -13.01 4.35 13.02
CA PRO A 298 -14.22 4.90 13.59
C PRO A 298 -14.07 5.37 15.06
N MET A 299 -13.26 4.63 15.84
CA MET A 299 -12.92 5.04 17.20
C MET A 299 -12.16 6.37 17.19
N LEU A 300 -11.19 6.51 16.29
CA LEU A 300 -10.37 7.70 16.14
C LEU A 300 -11.24 8.92 15.77
N LEU A 301 -12.14 8.80 14.80
CA LEU A 301 -13.09 9.85 14.44
C LEU A 301 -13.92 10.30 15.65
N LYS A 302 -14.41 9.32 16.45
CA LYS A 302 -15.19 9.62 17.65
C LYS A 302 -14.37 10.31 18.73
N VAL A 303 -13.11 9.86 18.99
CA VAL A 303 -12.20 10.45 19.97
C VAL A 303 -11.91 11.90 19.65
N PHE A 304 -11.69 12.22 18.37
CA PHE A 304 -11.44 13.59 17.92
C PHE A 304 -12.72 14.42 17.72
N GLY A 305 -13.89 13.88 18.04
CA GLY A 305 -15.17 14.58 18.01
C GLY A 305 -15.66 14.93 16.60
N VAL A 306 -15.25 14.15 15.60
CA VAL A 306 -15.76 14.29 14.23
C VAL A 306 -17.20 13.75 14.18
N LYS A 307 -18.13 14.58 13.69
CA LYS A 307 -19.57 14.27 13.69
C LYS A 307 -20.00 13.52 12.41
N ILE A 308 -19.24 12.52 12.00
CA ILE A 308 -19.61 11.59 10.92
C ILE A 308 -20.03 10.28 11.58
N SER A 309 -21.22 9.79 11.30
CA SER A 309 -21.67 8.50 11.83
C SER A 309 -20.93 7.34 11.15
N TYR A 310 -20.80 6.21 11.86
CA TYR A 310 -20.18 4.99 11.32
C TYR A 310 -20.76 4.59 9.95
N ARG A 311 -22.09 4.56 9.83
CA ARG A 311 -22.78 4.18 8.59
C ARG A 311 -22.53 5.20 7.46
N GLU A 312 -22.53 6.46 7.78
CA GLU A 312 -22.28 7.56 6.84
C GLU A 312 -20.85 7.50 6.30
N PHE A 313 -19.87 7.31 7.18
CA PHE A 313 -18.46 7.18 6.81
C PHE A 313 -18.24 6.03 5.81
N PHE A 314 -18.66 4.82 6.14
CA PHE A 314 -18.47 3.67 5.25
C PHE A 314 -19.28 3.76 3.96
N ARG A 315 -20.51 4.29 4.03
CA ARG A 315 -21.33 4.51 2.82
C ARG A 315 -20.68 5.57 1.90
N GLY A 316 -20.16 6.63 2.47
CA GLY A 316 -19.51 7.72 1.74
C GLY A 316 -18.21 7.29 1.09
N MET A 317 -17.39 6.51 1.82
CA MET A 317 -16.09 6.03 1.33
C MET A 317 -16.16 4.77 0.48
N SER A 318 -17.27 4.05 0.43
CA SER A 318 -17.36 2.76 -0.26
C SER A 318 -16.94 2.77 -1.73
N PRO A 319 -17.20 3.81 -2.56
CA PRO A 319 -16.70 3.81 -3.95
C PRO A 319 -15.17 3.84 -4.01
N ALA A 320 -14.52 4.65 -3.17
CA ALA A 320 -13.07 4.71 -3.08
C ALA A 320 -12.48 3.40 -2.52
N GLN A 321 -13.10 2.81 -1.50
CA GLN A 321 -12.66 1.53 -0.91
C GLN A 321 -12.72 0.38 -1.93
N PHE A 322 -13.80 0.24 -2.70
CA PHE A 322 -13.92 -0.80 -3.73
C PHE A 322 -12.95 -0.56 -4.89
N LEU A 323 -12.73 0.69 -5.27
CA LEU A 323 -11.75 1.02 -6.28
C LEU A 323 -10.31 0.73 -5.77
N ALA A 324 -9.99 1.11 -4.55
CA ALA A 324 -8.71 0.81 -3.91
C ALA A 324 -8.44 -0.70 -3.87
N PHE A 325 -9.45 -1.49 -3.49
CA PHE A 325 -9.38 -2.95 -3.54
C PHE A 325 -9.08 -3.46 -4.96
N SER A 326 -9.75 -2.92 -5.97
CA SER A 326 -9.59 -3.37 -7.36
C SER A 326 -8.23 -2.99 -7.96
N THR A 327 -7.74 -1.79 -7.67
CA THR A 327 -6.52 -1.22 -8.27
C THR A 327 -5.24 -1.59 -7.53
N SER A 328 -5.33 -1.84 -6.22
CA SER A 328 -4.18 -1.94 -5.31
C SER A 328 -3.24 -0.72 -5.38
N SER A 329 -3.80 0.47 -5.59
CA SER A 329 -3.01 1.71 -5.73
C SER A 329 -3.73 2.90 -5.11
N SER A 330 -3.19 3.42 -4.00
CA SER A 330 -3.72 4.64 -3.36
C SER A 330 -3.64 5.84 -4.30
N ALA A 331 -2.55 5.98 -5.06
CA ALA A 331 -2.39 7.05 -6.03
C ALA A 331 -3.42 6.98 -7.17
N ALA A 332 -3.69 5.79 -7.73
CA ALA A 332 -4.71 5.61 -8.75
C ALA A 332 -6.13 5.84 -8.20
N THR A 333 -6.35 5.62 -6.91
CA THR A 333 -7.64 5.79 -6.25
C THR A 333 -7.86 7.23 -5.75
N LEU A 334 -6.78 8.00 -5.60
CA LEU A 334 -6.81 9.33 -4.98
C LEU A 334 -7.87 10.28 -5.54
N PRO A 335 -8.09 10.38 -6.87
CA PRO A 335 -9.13 11.24 -7.41
C PRO A 335 -10.52 10.90 -6.88
N VAL A 336 -10.82 9.61 -6.73
CA VAL A 336 -12.11 9.13 -6.20
C VAL A 336 -12.16 9.27 -4.68
N THR A 337 -11.03 9.15 -4.00
CA THR A 337 -10.94 9.40 -2.56
C THR A 337 -11.26 10.87 -2.24
N ILE A 338 -10.74 11.81 -3.03
CA ILE A 338 -11.05 13.25 -2.92
C ILE A 338 -12.55 13.48 -3.16
N GLU A 339 -13.11 12.94 -4.25
CA GLU A 339 -14.53 13.04 -4.56
C GLU A 339 -15.40 12.51 -3.40
N CYS A 340 -15.09 11.32 -2.88
CA CYS A 340 -15.82 10.72 -1.76
C CYS A 340 -15.73 11.55 -0.48
N ALA A 341 -14.56 12.08 -0.17
CA ALA A 341 -14.34 12.90 1.02
C ALA A 341 -15.10 14.23 0.93
N ASN A 342 -15.04 14.92 -0.21
CA ASN A 342 -15.68 16.21 -0.40
C ASN A 342 -17.20 16.07 -0.59
N GLU A 343 -17.63 15.24 -1.54
CA GLU A 343 -19.05 15.19 -1.91
C GLU A 343 -19.90 14.34 -0.97
N ASN A 344 -19.36 13.19 -0.50
CA ASN A 344 -20.15 12.26 0.31
C ASN A 344 -20.01 12.54 1.82
N LEU A 345 -18.77 12.81 2.30
CA LEU A 345 -18.51 13.04 3.72
C LEU A 345 -18.54 14.52 4.09
N LYS A 346 -18.62 15.42 3.11
CA LYS A 346 -18.64 16.89 3.32
C LYS A 346 -17.41 17.41 4.07
N ILE A 347 -16.26 16.75 3.91
CA ILE A 347 -15.01 17.25 4.43
C ILE A 347 -14.60 18.44 3.55
N PRO A 348 -14.22 19.57 4.12
CA PRO A 348 -13.85 20.76 3.36
C PRO A 348 -12.68 20.52 2.39
N GLU A 349 -12.77 21.07 1.19
CA GLU A 349 -11.78 20.91 0.11
C GLU A 349 -10.39 21.37 0.56
N GLU A 350 -10.28 22.46 1.33
CA GLU A 350 -9.01 22.93 1.90
C GLU A 350 -8.25 21.84 2.66
N ALA A 351 -8.96 20.96 3.38
CA ALA A 351 -8.37 19.86 4.14
C ALA A 351 -8.09 18.66 3.23
N THR A 352 -9.03 18.28 2.37
CA THR A 352 -8.88 17.11 1.49
C THR A 352 -7.79 17.30 0.46
N ASP A 353 -7.72 18.46 -0.17
CA ASP A 353 -6.74 18.80 -1.20
C ASP A 353 -5.30 18.88 -0.67
N PHE A 354 -5.17 19.11 0.63
CA PHE A 354 -3.88 19.11 1.31
C PHE A 354 -3.52 17.74 1.89
N VAL A 355 -4.44 17.11 2.63
CA VAL A 355 -4.15 15.91 3.42
C VAL A 355 -4.11 14.65 2.55
N LEU A 356 -5.09 14.45 1.66
CA LEU A 356 -5.23 13.21 0.91
C LEU A 356 -4.07 12.92 -0.06
N PRO A 357 -3.54 13.93 -0.82
CA PRO A 357 -2.38 13.68 -1.68
C PRO A 357 -1.11 13.30 -0.91
N ILE A 358 -0.88 13.92 0.24
CA ILE A 358 0.24 13.56 1.12
C ILE A 358 0.03 12.14 1.65
N GLY A 359 -1.20 11.82 2.10
CA GLY A 359 -1.56 10.51 2.61
C GLY A 359 -1.34 9.40 1.59
N ALA A 360 -1.79 9.61 0.37
CA ALA A 360 -1.65 8.61 -0.71
C ALA A 360 -0.20 8.14 -0.96
N THR A 361 0.80 8.90 -0.50
CA THR A 361 2.23 8.58 -0.66
C THR A 361 2.95 8.31 0.65
N VAL A 362 2.59 9.02 1.72
CA VAL A 362 3.31 8.98 3.01
C VAL A 362 2.63 8.02 3.99
N ASN A 363 1.31 7.89 3.91
CA ASN A 363 0.51 7.12 4.86
C ASN A 363 0.16 5.74 4.29
N MET A 364 0.86 4.72 4.74
CA MET A 364 0.73 3.34 4.27
C MET A 364 0.40 2.38 5.43
N ASP A 365 -0.63 2.69 6.22
CA ASP A 365 -1.01 1.93 7.42
C ASP A 365 -1.24 0.44 7.14
N GLY A 366 -2.00 0.11 6.07
CA GLY A 366 -2.25 -1.27 5.69
C GLY A 366 -0.98 -2.00 5.26
N THR A 367 -0.08 -1.31 4.55
CA THR A 367 1.21 -1.86 4.14
C THR A 367 2.13 -2.08 5.33
N SER A 368 2.16 -1.15 6.28
CA SER A 368 2.96 -1.23 7.49
C SER A 368 2.52 -2.38 8.41
N LEU A 369 1.21 -2.58 8.60
CA LEU A 369 0.64 -3.73 9.30
C LEU A 369 1.08 -5.04 8.64
N TYR A 370 0.93 -5.13 7.32
CA TYR A 370 1.34 -6.29 6.55
C TYR A 370 2.82 -6.60 6.72
N GLN A 371 3.69 -5.60 6.62
CA GLN A 371 5.14 -5.77 6.80
C GLN A 371 5.46 -6.35 8.18
N ALA A 372 4.84 -5.82 9.23
CA ALA A 372 5.03 -6.33 10.59
C ALA A 372 4.61 -7.81 10.71
N VAL A 373 3.43 -8.17 10.18
CA VAL A 373 2.95 -9.56 10.18
C VAL A 373 3.84 -10.45 9.34
N ALA A 374 4.22 -10.02 8.13
CA ALA A 374 5.02 -10.80 7.20
C ALA A 374 6.43 -11.10 7.73
N VAL A 375 7.10 -10.12 8.33
CA VAL A 375 8.45 -10.29 8.89
C VAL A 375 8.44 -11.34 10.02
N ILE A 376 7.50 -11.21 10.97
CA ILE A 376 7.40 -12.17 12.08
C ILE A 376 6.97 -13.55 11.57
N PHE A 377 6.02 -13.60 10.62
CA PHE A 377 5.61 -14.86 9.97
C PHE A 377 6.80 -15.58 9.34
N LEU A 378 7.61 -14.86 8.55
CA LEU A 378 8.78 -15.43 7.90
C LEU A 378 9.86 -15.87 8.90
N ALA A 379 10.05 -15.13 9.99
CA ALA A 379 10.91 -15.56 11.07
C ALA A 379 10.41 -16.85 11.73
N GLN A 380 9.12 -16.91 12.11
CA GLN A 380 8.50 -18.11 12.69
C GLN A 380 8.57 -19.29 11.73
N PHE A 381 8.33 -19.07 10.43
CA PHE A 381 8.39 -20.10 9.39
C PHE A 381 9.78 -20.75 9.27
N HIS A 382 10.84 -19.98 9.51
CA HIS A 382 12.23 -20.45 9.53
C HIS A 382 12.74 -20.80 10.95
N GLY A 383 11.85 -20.86 11.95
CA GLY A 383 12.21 -21.20 13.33
C GLY A 383 13.17 -20.20 13.98
N VAL A 384 13.15 -18.93 13.55
CA VAL A 384 13.94 -17.84 14.11
C VAL A 384 13.14 -17.09 15.15
N ASP A 385 13.63 -17.05 16.39
CA ASP A 385 13.01 -16.31 17.47
C ASP A 385 13.49 -14.85 17.48
N LEU A 386 12.57 -13.91 17.30
CA LEU A 386 12.86 -12.49 17.33
C LEU A 386 12.64 -11.93 18.74
N SER A 387 13.69 -11.36 19.31
CA SER A 387 13.61 -10.64 20.60
C SER A 387 12.70 -9.42 20.50
N LEU A 388 12.17 -8.95 21.65
CA LEU A 388 11.34 -7.73 21.69
C LEU A 388 12.07 -6.52 21.08
N MET A 389 13.39 -6.40 21.29
CA MET A 389 14.19 -5.31 20.71
C MET A 389 14.22 -5.37 19.18
N GLN A 390 14.33 -6.56 18.59
CA GLN A 390 14.24 -6.73 17.13
C GLN A 390 12.84 -6.41 16.61
N GLN A 391 11.78 -6.79 17.33
CA GLN A 391 10.40 -6.42 16.98
C GLN A 391 10.16 -4.91 17.07
N LEU A 392 10.73 -4.21 18.06
CA LEU A 392 10.73 -2.75 18.11
C LEU A 392 11.53 -2.12 16.96
N GLY A 393 12.62 -2.78 16.55
CA GLY A 393 13.36 -2.41 15.32
C GLY A 393 12.49 -2.47 14.08
N ILE A 394 11.61 -3.49 13.97
CA ILE A 394 10.63 -3.58 12.87
C ILE A 394 9.68 -2.38 12.87
N VAL A 395 9.22 -1.91 14.05
CA VAL A 395 8.36 -0.71 14.12
C VAL A 395 9.06 0.50 13.49
N GLY A 396 10.31 0.75 13.86
CA GLY A 396 11.08 1.86 13.31
C GLY A 396 11.33 1.74 11.81
N THR A 397 11.83 0.59 11.36
CA THR A 397 12.18 0.38 9.93
C THR A 397 10.96 0.30 9.04
N ALA A 398 9.87 -0.36 9.46
CA ALA A 398 8.63 -0.41 8.68
C ALA A 398 7.96 0.97 8.59
N THR A 399 8.00 1.79 9.64
CA THR A 399 7.52 3.17 9.60
C THR A 399 8.31 4.01 8.60
N LEU A 400 9.65 3.95 8.64
CA LEU A 400 10.50 4.67 7.69
C LEU A 400 10.33 4.15 6.25
N ALA A 401 10.23 2.83 6.09
CA ALA A 401 10.00 2.22 4.79
C ALA A 401 8.63 2.62 4.19
N SER A 402 7.59 2.74 5.02
CA SER A 402 6.26 3.13 4.56
C SER A 402 6.22 4.57 4.01
N ILE A 403 6.96 5.50 4.61
CA ILE A 403 7.09 6.88 4.12
C ILE A 403 7.77 6.95 2.75
N GLY A 404 8.68 6.01 2.46
CA GLY A 404 9.38 5.94 1.17
C GLY A 404 8.70 5.05 0.13
N ALA A 405 7.58 4.41 0.47
CA ALA A 405 6.89 3.48 -0.42
C ALA A 405 6.19 4.23 -1.56
N ALA A 406 6.43 3.80 -2.80
CA ALA A 406 5.64 4.31 -3.92
C ALA A 406 4.20 3.78 -3.82
N ALA A 407 3.20 4.65 -4.10
CA ALA A 407 1.78 4.30 -4.04
C ALA A 407 1.31 3.45 -5.25
N VAL A 408 2.11 2.45 -5.62
CA VAL A 408 1.91 1.56 -6.77
C VAL A 408 1.82 0.10 -6.31
N PRO A 409 1.15 -0.77 -7.08
CA PRO A 409 0.99 -2.17 -6.73
C PRO A 409 2.31 -2.89 -6.44
N SER A 410 2.31 -3.73 -5.41
CA SER A 410 3.46 -4.55 -4.96
C SER A 410 4.69 -3.76 -4.48
N ALA A 411 4.61 -2.44 -4.27
CA ALA A 411 5.70 -1.67 -3.66
C ALA A 411 6.02 -2.17 -2.23
N GLY A 412 5.02 -2.67 -1.52
CA GLY A 412 5.17 -3.23 -0.18
C GLY A 412 6.17 -4.39 -0.09
N LEU A 413 6.35 -5.18 -1.17
CA LEU A 413 7.32 -6.28 -1.21
C LEU A 413 8.78 -5.79 -1.19
N ILE A 414 9.08 -4.71 -1.93
CA ILE A 414 10.43 -4.11 -1.94
C ILE A 414 10.76 -3.57 -0.54
N MET A 415 9.78 -2.91 0.08
CA MET A 415 9.95 -2.38 1.44
C MET A 415 10.06 -3.51 2.47
N LEU A 416 9.33 -4.62 2.29
CA LEU A 416 9.45 -5.80 3.15
C LEU A 416 10.87 -6.40 3.10
N MET A 417 11.51 -6.42 1.93
CA MET A 417 12.92 -6.85 1.79
C MET A 417 13.86 -5.97 2.64
N ILE A 418 13.65 -4.65 2.63
CA ILE A 418 14.44 -3.70 3.43
C ILE A 418 14.24 -3.95 4.92
N VAL A 419 13.00 -4.22 5.35
CA VAL A 419 12.69 -4.49 6.76
C VAL A 419 13.34 -5.82 7.21
N LEU A 420 13.24 -6.89 6.42
CA LEU A 420 13.88 -8.19 6.70
C LEU A 420 15.41 -8.03 6.87
N ASP A 421 16.05 -7.37 5.91
CA ASP A 421 17.49 -7.15 5.92
C ASP A 421 17.95 -6.32 7.12
N SER A 422 17.15 -5.32 7.53
CA SER A 422 17.47 -4.46 8.69
C SER A 422 17.59 -5.20 10.03
N ILE A 423 16.93 -6.35 10.14
CA ILE A 423 16.96 -7.22 11.34
C ILE A 423 17.82 -8.47 11.17
N GLY A 424 18.49 -8.61 10.02
CA GLY A 424 19.41 -9.71 9.73
C GLY A 424 18.71 -10.98 9.23
N LEU A 425 17.53 -10.85 8.61
CA LEU A 425 16.83 -11.94 7.94
C LEU A 425 17.03 -11.87 6.43
N ASN A 426 16.96 -13.01 5.76
CA ASN A 426 17.15 -13.10 4.31
C ASN A 426 16.03 -12.36 3.56
N PRO A 427 16.32 -11.28 2.82
CA PRO A 427 15.32 -10.52 2.07
C PRO A 427 14.57 -11.36 1.03
N ILE A 428 15.20 -12.41 0.52
CA ILE A 428 14.64 -13.26 -0.53
C ILE A 428 13.47 -14.12 -0.02
N TRP A 429 13.31 -14.30 1.29
CA TRP A 429 12.16 -15.00 1.87
C TRP A 429 10.81 -14.39 1.51
N VAL A 430 10.80 -13.15 1.06
CA VAL A 430 9.60 -12.51 0.48
C VAL A 430 8.97 -13.37 -0.63
N ALA A 431 9.76 -14.21 -1.33
CA ALA A 431 9.23 -15.14 -2.32
C ALA A 431 8.14 -16.07 -1.76
N ILE A 432 8.20 -16.43 -0.47
CA ILE A 432 7.23 -17.32 0.19
C ILE A 432 5.83 -16.67 0.25
N VAL A 433 5.75 -15.37 0.49
CA VAL A 433 4.48 -14.64 0.61
C VAL A 433 3.99 -14.07 -0.73
N LEU A 434 4.83 -14.10 -1.76
CA LEU A 434 4.52 -13.57 -3.09
C LEU A 434 3.20 -14.08 -3.67
N PRO A 435 2.86 -15.38 -3.56
CA PRO A 435 1.63 -15.91 -4.16
C PRO A 435 0.36 -15.22 -3.66
N VAL A 436 0.28 -14.87 -2.38
CA VAL A 436 -0.89 -14.21 -1.77
C VAL A 436 -0.78 -12.69 -1.73
N ASP A 437 0.41 -12.14 -2.02
CA ASP A 437 0.68 -10.69 -1.88
C ASP A 437 -0.31 -9.85 -2.67
N ARG A 438 -0.64 -10.23 -3.89
CA ARG A 438 -1.55 -9.46 -4.74
C ARG A 438 -2.91 -9.24 -4.10
N ILE A 439 -3.48 -10.28 -3.48
CA ILE A 439 -4.78 -10.21 -2.82
C ILE A 439 -4.69 -9.40 -1.52
N LEU A 440 -3.62 -9.63 -0.76
CA LEU A 440 -3.37 -8.85 0.45
C LEU A 440 -3.11 -7.38 0.15
N ASP A 441 -2.47 -7.05 -0.98
CA ASP A 441 -2.24 -5.68 -1.44
C ASP A 441 -3.55 -4.95 -1.74
N MET A 442 -4.53 -5.65 -2.32
CA MET A 442 -5.89 -5.12 -2.52
C MET A 442 -6.53 -4.73 -1.18
N CYS A 443 -6.43 -5.61 -0.17
CA CYS A 443 -6.94 -5.34 1.18
C CYS A 443 -6.20 -4.18 1.87
N ARG A 444 -4.87 -4.15 1.79
CA ARG A 444 -4.03 -3.08 2.38
C ARG A 444 -4.37 -1.71 1.84
N THR A 445 -4.60 -1.62 0.53
CA THR A 445 -4.91 -0.34 -0.13
C THR A 445 -6.24 0.24 0.35
N VAL A 446 -7.24 -0.59 0.67
CA VAL A 446 -8.48 -0.14 1.31
C VAL A 446 -8.20 0.56 2.64
N ILE A 447 -7.28 0.02 3.43
CA ILE A 447 -6.89 0.59 4.73
C ILE A 447 -6.20 1.94 4.53
N ASN A 448 -5.26 2.02 3.59
CA ASN A 448 -4.51 3.25 3.32
C ASN A 448 -5.48 4.40 2.96
N VAL A 449 -6.36 4.22 1.97
CA VAL A 449 -7.30 5.28 1.57
C VAL A 449 -8.34 5.62 2.65
N THR A 450 -8.69 4.64 3.51
CA THR A 450 -9.61 4.88 4.63
C THR A 450 -8.94 5.67 5.74
N SER A 451 -7.67 5.38 6.02
CA SER A 451 -6.83 6.15 6.94
C SER A 451 -6.70 7.60 6.48
N ASP A 452 -6.39 7.80 5.19
CA ASP A 452 -6.24 9.14 4.61
C ASP A 452 -7.50 9.98 4.81
N ALA A 453 -8.68 9.44 4.49
CA ALA A 453 -9.96 10.11 4.70
C ALA A 453 -10.25 10.39 6.19
N THR A 454 -9.88 9.46 7.08
CA THR A 454 -10.02 9.61 8.53
C THR A 454 -9.17 10.77 9.04
N VAL A 455 -7.89 10.79 8.65
CA VAL A 455 -6.97 11.86 9.06
C VAL A 455 -7.40 13.21 8.47
N SER A 456 -7.86 13.24 7.21
CA SER A 456 -8.40 14.46 6.59
C SER A 456 -9.56 15.04 7.39
N ALA A 457 -10.52 14.21 7.79
CA ALA A 457 -11.66 14.65 8.62
C ALA A 457 -11.20 15.19 10.00
N ILE A 458 -10.22 14.53 10.63
CA ILE A 458 -9.68 14.95 11.94
C ILE A 458 -8.93 16.29 11.81
N VAL A 459 -8.10 16.45 10.78
CA VAL A 459 -7.38 17.69 10.52
C VAL A 459 -8.37 18.83 10.27
N ALA A 460 -9.36 18.65 9.39
CA ALA A 460 -10.42 19.62 9.14
C ALA A 460 -11.12 20.05 10.44
N LYS A 461 -11.49 19.07 11.29
CA LYS A 461 -12.10 19.33 12.60
C LYS A 461 -11.18 20.12 13.51
N SER A 462 -9.89 19.76 13.57
CA SER A 462 -8.91 20.42 14.44
C SER A 462 -8.60 21.86 14.03
N GLU A 463 -8.79 22.18 12.75
CA GLU A 463 -8.63 23.53 12.18
C GLU A 463 -9.95 24.33 12.18
N LYS A 464 -11.02 23.77 12.79
CA LYS A 464 -12.36 24.38 12.87
C LYS A 464 -13.00 24.67 11.50
N MET A 465 -12.66 23.88 10.51
CA MET A 465 -13.24 23.94 9.16
C MET A 465 -14.52 23.09 9.06
N PHE A 466 -14.79 22.23 10.07
CA PHE A 466 -15.80 21.18 10.00
C PHE A 466 -16.73 21.20 11.23
#